data_b52315ce18b980ab32bb91b00c17bd64
#
_entry.id   b52315ce18b980ab32bb91b00c17bd64
#
_cell.length_a   1.000
_cell.length_b   1.000
_cell.length_c   1.000
_cell.angle_alpha   90.00
_cell.angle_beta   90.00
_cell.angle_gamma   90.00
#
_symmetry.space_group_name_H-M   'P 1'
#
loop_
_entity.id
_entity.type
_entity.pdbx_description
1 polymer ?
#
loop_
_entity_poly.entity_id
_entity_poly.type
_entity_poly.pdbx_seq_one_letter_code
_entity_poly.pdbx_strand_id
1 'polypeptide(L)'
;MKNAVAYLIFSIFFLFIESEAYSQCCSAGNPVSGDGQQKSINKNQLRIYWSFKHSYSDQYFFKNKKEDIPFIDNSRFNYSSLQATYGVSKKWNIQTELGYFFDKSQTVEIPEKYVFKGFGIGDLGITTKYQILSLIKPQSELVGSFGVKIPVGKFDQDMDGAMLPISLQPSTGAMKYNIGLYYSRVNLNNKWSFYSFLFAEYSSLIQSDFFYYKYGNYYSLALFGKYKLTNRIYTVLQLRQEFRDKDKRENDEKIESTGSKVTYMAPQILYNFYESWYLLAQADVPLYKYVNGHQLTNKYSFSFGVHKTLNLHKKSSE
;
A
#
# COMPACT_ATOMS: atom_id res chain seq x y z
N MET A 1 -13.14 39.41 43.54
CA MET A 1 -14.19 38.89 42.65
C MET A 1 -13.93 39.14 41.16
N LYS A 2 -13.40 40.30 40.73
CA LYS A 2 -13.14 40.56 39.29
C LYS A 2 -12.10 39.65 38.64
N ASN A 3 -11.09 39.18 39.36
CA ASN A 3 -10.04 38.30 38.81
C ASN A 3 -10.49 36.85 38.68
N ALA A 4 -11.42 36.37 39.52
CA ALA A 4 -11.95 34.99 39.41
C ALA A 4 -12.82 34.81 38.18
N VAL A 5 -13.58 35.84 37.78
CA VAL A 5 -14.41 35.80 36.56
C VAL A 5 -13.54 35.82 35.30
N ALA A 6 -12.41 36.54 35.30
CA ALA A 6 -11.48 36.56 34.18
C ALA A 6 -10.78 35.18 33.96
N TYR A 7 -10.41 34.52 35.06
CA TYR A 7 -9.86 33.18 34.99
C TYR A 7 -10.89 32.13 34.51
N LEU A 8 -12.15 32.29 34.94
CA LEU A 8 -13.24 31.39 34.48
C LEU A 8 -13.52 31.56 32.98
N ILE A 9 -13.55 32.81 32.49
CA ILE A 9 -13.74 33.10 31.06
C ILE A 9 -12.53 32.60 30.24
N PHE A 10 -11.31 32.74 30.74
CA PHE A 10 -10.09 32.24 30.08
C PHE A 10 -10.05 30.71 30.05
N SER A 11 -10.47 30.01 31.11
CA SER A 11 -10.61 28.55 31.14
C SER A 11 -11.67 28.03 30.17
N ILE A 12 -12.80 28.73 30.02
CA ILE A 12 -13.86 28.36 29.08
C ILE A 12 -13.42 28.53 27.63
N PHE A 13 -12.57 29.55 27.35
CA PHE A 13 -12.05 29.74 25.99
C PHE A 13 -11.07 28.64 25.55
N PHE A 14 -10.37 28.00 26.50
CA PHE A 14 -9.47 26.87 26.22
C PHE A 14 -10.20 25.53 25.96
N LEU A 15 -11.48 25.43 26.33
CA LEU A 15 -12.29 24.21 26.12
C LEU A 15 -12.87 24.07 24.68
N PHE A 16 -12.71 25.08 23.83
CA PHE A 16 -13.23 25.09 22.46
C PHE A 16 -12.14 24.98 21.37
N ILE A 17 -10.91 24.68 21.74
CA ILE A 17 -9.90 24.33 20.73
C ILE A 17 -10.07 22.84 20.41
N GLU A 18 -11.09 22.53 19.64
CA GLU A 18 -11.11 21.24 18.91
C GLU A 18 -9.98 21.30 17.88
N SER A 19 -8.85 20.69 18.20
CA SER A 19 -7.79 20.44 17.23
C SER A 19 -8.32 19.38 16.27
N GLU A 20 -8.86 19.79 15.13
CA GLU A 20 -9.14 18.87 14.04
C GLU A 20 -7.81 18.24 13.61
N ALA A 21 -7.61 16.97 13.96
CA ALA A 21 -6.46 16.19 13.53
C ALA A 21 -6.61 15.89 12.03
N TYR A 22 -5.91 16.63 11.17
CA TYR A 22 -5.85 16.35 9.76
C TYR A 22 -5.05 15.08 9.53
N SER A 23 -5.72 14.01 9.16
CA SER A 23 -5.10 12.71 8.87
C SER A 23 -4.77 12.58 7.39
N GLN A 24 -3.65 11.95 7.09
CA GLN A 24 -3.21 11.67 5.73
C GLN A 24 -3.49 10.22 5.34
N CYS A 25 -4.11 10.04 4.19
CA CYS A 25 -4.24 8.74 3.57
C CYS A 25 -2.93 8.35 2.85
N CYS A 26 -1.93 7.88 3.60
CA CYS A 26 -0.72 7.31 2.99
C CYS A 26 -0.95 5.85 2.63
N SER A 27 -1.27 5.56 1.39
CA SER A 27 -1.33 4.20 0.85
C SER A 27 0.07 3.67 0.49
N ALA A 28 1.04 3.83 1.42
CA ALA A 28 2.36 3.26 1.23
C ALA A 28 2.30 1.73 1.41
N GLY A 29 2.90 1.00 0.51
CA GLY A 29 3.01 -0.45 0.64
C GLY A 29 1.75 -1.23 0.26
N ASN A 30 0.95 -0.74 -0.68
CA ASN A 30 -0.17 -1.51 -1.20
C ASN A 30 0.35 -2.74 -1.96
N PRO A 31 -0.06 -3.98 -1.56
CA PRO A 31 0.44 -5.22 -2.15
C PRO A 31 -0.03 -5.47 -3.59
N VAL A 32 -0.93 -4.62 -4.12
CA VAL A 32 -1.38 -4.72 -5.51
C VAL A 32 -0.36 -4.03 -6.40
N SER A 33 0.85 -4.55 -6.42
CA SER A 33 1.90 -4.14 -7.33
C SER A 33 2.03 -5.15 -8.46
N GLY A 34 1.88 -4.69 -9.68
CA GLY A 34 2.29 -5.36 -10.91
C GLY A 34 1.62 -6.67 -11.28
N ASP A 35 1.70 -6.95 -12.57
CA ASP A 35 1.22 -8.17 -13.21
C ASP A 35 1.99 -9.41 -12.71
N GLY A 36 1.24 -10.45 -12.36
CA GLY A 36 1.78 -11.78 -12.10
C GLY A 36 2.41 -12.03 -10.72
N GLN A 37 2.51 -11.02 -9.84
CA GLN A 37 3.08 -11.23 -8.50
C GLN A 37 2.18 -12.12 -7.62
N GLN A 38 0.88 -12.14 -7.88
CA GLN A 38 -0.08 -12.95 -7.14
C GLN A 38 -0.22 -14.40 -7.68
N LYS A 39 0.25 -14.63 -8.91
CA LYS A 39 0.25 -15.95 -9.55
C LYS A 39 1.17 -16.92 -8.79
N SER A 40 0.74 -18.18 -8.70
CA SER A 40 1.57 -19.26 -8.15
C SER A 40 2.83 -19.51 -8.99
N ILE A 41 3.83 -20.12 -8.40
CA ILE A 41 5.03 -20.63 -9.06
C ILE A 41 5.17 -22.13 -8.80
N ASN A 42 5.89 -22.82 -9.67
CA ASN A 42 6.07 -24.26 -9.54
C ASN A 42 6.96 -24.63 -8.36
N LYS A 43 6.88 -25.89 -7.93
CA LYS A 43 7.78 -26.44 -6.90
C LYS A 43 9.24 -26.20 -7.26
N ASN A 44 10.04 -25.84 -6.27
CA ASN A 44 11.47 -25.55 -6.40
C ASN A 44 11.80 -24.36 -7.33
N GLN A 45 10.85 -23.50 -7.60
CA GLN A 45 11.11 -22.19 -8.18
C GLN A 45 11.23 -21.11 -7.12
N LEU A 46 12.10 -20.15 -7.35
CA LEU A 46 12.25 -18.93 -6.56
C LEU A 46 12.02 -17.74 -7.48
N ARG A 47 11.02 -16.91 -7.18
CA ARG A 47 10.82 -15.61 -7.82
C ARG A 47 11.30 -14.52 -6.89
N ILE A 48 12.24 -13.72 -7.37
CA ILE A 48 12.70 -12.50 -6.69
C ILE A 48 12.13 -11.32 -7.45
N TYR A 49 11.52 -10.39 -6.73
CA TYR A 49 11.00 -9.13 -7.26
C TYR A 49 11.51 -7.98 -6.43
N TRP A 50 12.20 -7.08 -7.06
CA TRP A 50 12.58 -5.78 -6.51
C TRP A 50 11.71 -4.71 -7.13
N SER A 51 11.26 -3.73 -6.33
CA SER A 51 10.49 -2.59 -6.81
C SER A 51 10.91 -1.29 -6.13
N PHE A 52 10.66 -0.20 -6.84
CA PHE A 52 10.73 1.16 -6.33
C PHE A 52 9.43 1.87 -6.63
N LYS A 53 8.90 2.61 -5.67
CA LYS A 53 7.66 3.39 -5.80
C LYS A 53 7.88 4.81 -5.29
N HIS A 54 7.50 5.77 -6.11
CA HIS A 54 7.35 7.17 -5.75
C HIS A 54 5.87 7.52 -5.68
N SER A 55 5.45 8.27 -4.66
CA SER A 55 4.07 8.76 -4.51
C SER A 55 4.08 10.22 -4.12
N TYR A 56 3.16 10.99 -4.68
CA TYR A 56 3.02 12.42 -4.45
C TYR A 56 1.56 12.82 -4.21
N SER A 57 1.35 13.70 -3.23
CA SER A 57 0.06 14.19 -2.76
C SER A 57 0.17 15.69 -2.47
N ASP A 58 -0.69 16.51 -3.08
CA ASP A 58 -0.75 17.96 -2.89
C ASP A 58 -2.18 18.50 -2.96
N GLN A 59 -3.18 17.61 -2.89
CA GLN A 59 -4.57 17.96 -3.08
C GLN A 59 -5.40 17.54 -1.87
N TYR A 60 -6.00 18.50 -1.19
CA TYR A 60 -7.00 18.24 -0.19
C TYR A 60 -8.35 17.94 -0.81
N PHE A 61 -9.04 17.01 -0.19
CA PHE A 61 -10.42 16.67 -0.52
C PHE A 61 -11.26 16.65 0.77
N PHE A 62 -12.50 17.10 0.63
CA PHE A 62 -13.59 16.83 1.58
C PHE A 62 -14.69 16.08 0.82
N LYS A 63 -14.99 14.86 1.26
CA LYS A 63 -15.81 13.93 0.46
C LYS A 63 -15.19 13.74 -0.93
N ASN A 64 -15.90 14.11 -1.98
CA ASN A 64 -15.44 14.01 -3.37
C ASN A 64 -15.07 15.36 -4.00
N LYS A 65 -15.02 16.42 -3.21
CA LYS A 65 -14.69 17.77 -3.69
C LYS A 65 -13.27 18.13 -3.30
N LYS A 66 -12.52 18.69 -4.26
CA LYS A 66 -11.21 19.30 -3.98
C LYS A 66 -11.43 20.58 -3.17
N GLU A 67 -10.61 20.77 -2.16
CA GLU A 67 -10.58 21.97 -1.33
C GLU A 67 -9.17 22.56 -1.31
N ASP A 68 -9.11 23.87 -1.11
CA ASP A 68 -7.88 24.61 -0.97
C ASP A 68 -7.63 24.88 0.52
N ILE A 69 -6.82 24.03 1.14
CA ILE A 69 -6.48 24.12 2.56
C ILE A 69 -4.98 24.33 2.65
N PRO A 70 -4.52 25.50 3.19
CA PRO A 70 -3.11 25.86 3.17
C PRO A 70 -2.29 25.24 4.32
N PHE A 71 -2.71 24.13 4.92
CA PHE A 71 -2.02 23.58 6.10
C PHE A 71 -0.81 22.72 5.75
N ILE A 72 -0.97 21.79 4.81
CA ILE A 72 0.11 20.95 4.30
C ILE A 72 0.22 21.20 2.80
N ASP A 73 1.37 21.69 2.37
CA ASP A 73 1.66 21.97 0.97
C ASP A 73 1.71 20.66 0.16
N ASN A 74 2.51 19.70 0.63
CA ASN A 74 2.59 18.40 -0.04
C ASN A 74 3.04 17.29 0.90
N SER A 75 2.79 16.06 0.46
CA SER A 75 3.36 14.85 1.05
C SER A 75 3.85 13.92 -0.05
N ARG A 76 4.98 13.28 0.19
CA ARG A 76 5.58 12.34 -0.75
C ARG A 76 6.27 11.20 -0.01
N PHE A 77 6.45 10.09 -0.72
CA PHE A 77 7.35 9.03 -0.26
C PHE A 77 8.08 8.37 -1.42
N ASN A 78 9.29 7.87 -1.11
CA ASN A 78 10.09 7.02 -1.94
C ASN A 78 10.31 5.71 -1.20
N TYR A 79 9.83 4.62 -1.79
CA TYR A 79 9.81 3.31 -1.17
C TYR A 79 10.40 2.27 -2.10
N SER A 80 11.29 1.42 -1.58
CA SER A 80 11.79 0.25 -2.29
C SER A 80 11.40 -1.00 -1.52
N SER A 81 11.04 -2.07 -2.22
CA SER A 81 10.79 -3.37 -1.60
C SER A 81 11.49 -4.51 -2.33
N LEU A 82 11.87 -5.51 -1.57
CA LEU A 82 12.34 -6.79 -2.04
C LEU A 82 11.35 -7.87 -1.62
N GLN A 83 10.88 -8.63 -2.60
CA GLN A 83 9.94 -9.72 -2.40
C GLN A 83 10.56 -11.01 -2.93
N ALA A 84 10.50 -12.08 -2.14
CA ALA A 84 10.91 -13.41 -2.52
C ALA A 84 9.72 -14.37 -2.40
N THR A 85 9.42 -15.11 -3.48
CA THR A 85 8.37 -16.13 -3.48
C THR A 85 9.01 -17.48 -3.81
N TYR A 86 8.82 -18.47 -2.93
CA TYR A 86 9.33 -19.83 -3.10
C TYR A 86 8.19 -20.83 -3.27
N GLY A 87 8.31 -21.69 -4.28
CA GLY A 87 7.39 -22.80 -4.53
C GLY A 87 7.75 -24.02 -3.68
N VAL A 88 7.09 -24.19 -2.55
CA VAL A 88 7.31 -25.32 -1.61
C VAL A 88 6.79 -26.62 -2.20
N SER A 89 5.65 -26.57 -2.83
CA SER A 89 5.03 -27.74 -3.50
C SER A 89 4.35 -27.30 -4.80
N LYS A 90 3.67 -28.23 -5.46
CA LYS A 90 2.87 -27.93 -6.68
C LYS A 90 1.74 -26.93 -6.42
N LYS A 91 1.25 -26.83 -5.15
CA LYS A 91 0.11 -25.99 -4.79
C LYS A 91 0.46 -24.90 -3.77
N TRP A 92 1.54 -25.06 -3.00
CA TRP A 92 1.89 -24.15 -1.92
C TRP A 92 3.10 -23.30 -2.27
N ASN A 93 2.95 -21.99 -2.08
CA ASN A 93 4.05 -21.05 -2.18
C ASN A 93 4.13 -20.23 -0.88
N ILE A 94 5.34 -19.84 -0.50
CA ILE A 94 5.60 -18.90 0.59
C ILE A 94 6.24 -17.66 -0.03
N GLN A 95 5.76 -16.49 0.38
CA GLN A 95 6.28 -15.20 -0.06
C GLN A 95 6.68 -14.38 1.15
N THR A 96 7.84 -13.76 1.09
CA THR A 96 8.29 -12.75 2.04
C THR A 96 8.47 -11.42 1.32
N GLU A 97 8.22 -10.32 2.01
CA GLU A 97 8.42 -8.96 1.49
C GLU A 97 8.96 -8.07 2.60
N LEU A 98 10.01 -7.33 2.29
CA LEU A 98 10.56 -6.30 3.16
C LEU A 98 10.82 -5.05 2.34
N GLY A 99 10.47 -3.90 2.87
CA GLY A 99 10.68 -2.63 2.19
C GLY A 99 11.41 -1.60 3.04
N TYR A 100 11.90 -0.58 2.37
CA TYR A 100 12.61 0.54 2.96
C TYR A 100 12.07 1.85 2.41
N PHE A 101 11.71 2.78 3.29
CA PHE A 101 11.40 4.15 2.95
C PHE A 101 12.67 4.98 2.95
N PHE A 102 13.09 5.47 1.78
CA PHE A 102 14.18 6.42 1.67
C PHE A 102 13.77 7.79 2.19
N ASP A 103 12.51 8.16 1.95
CA ASP A 103 11.87 9.30 2.56
C ASP A 103 10.34 9.11 2.57
N LYS A 104 9.74 9.53 3.68
CA LYS A 104 8.30 9.81 3.85
C LYS A 104 8.23 11.22 4.36
N SER A 105 7.95 12.19 3.50
CA SER A 105 8.02 13.58 3.87
C SER A 105 6.71 14.30 3.72
N GLN A 106 6.54 15.31 4.54
CA GLN A 106 5.41 16.22 4.56
C GLN A 106 5.93 17.64 4.73
N THR A 107 5.55 18.51 3.81
CA THR A 107 5.88 19.92 3.86
C THR A 107 4.70 20.68 4.44
N VAL A 108 4.95 21.44 5.50
CA VAL A 108 4.01 22.37 6.16
C VAL A 108 4.50 23.79 5.90
N GLU A 109 3.60 24.73 5.66
CA GLU A 109 3.95 26.11 5.27
C GLU A 109 3.45 27.17 6.24
N ILE A 110 3.22 26.85 7.53
CA ILE A 110 2.69 27.79 8.51
C ILE A 110 3.52 27.76 9.80
N PRO A 111 4.05 28.88 10.27
CA PRO A 111 4.24 30.19 9.62
C PRO A 111 5.41 30.22 8.63
N GLU A 112 6.33 29.28 8.75
CA GLU A 112 7.49 29.06 7.86
C GLU A 112 7.44 27.67 7.27
N LYS A 113 8.11 27.50 6.14
CA LYS A 113 8.19 26.20 5.45
C LYS A 113 9.03 25.23 6.26
N TYR A 114 8.40 24.16 6.73
CA TYR A 114 9.03 23.10 7.50
C TYR A 114 8.77 21.73 6.86
N VAL A 115 9.78 20.87 6.82
CA VAL A 115 9.69 19.54 6.20
C VAL A 115 9.90 18.46 7.25
N PHE A 116 8.83 17.78 7.63
CA PHE A 116 8.91 16.56 8.41
C PHE A 116 9.36 15.40 7.51
N LYS A 117 10.28 14.58 8.01
CA LYS A 117 10.83 13.46 7.24
C LYS A 117 11.06 12.22 8.10
N GLY A 118 10.38 11.12 7.76
CA GLY A 118 10.63 9.79 8.28
C GLY A 118 11.33 8.91 7.24
N PHE A 119 12.11 7.92 7.65
CA PHE A 119 12.81 6.98 6.79
C PHE A 119 13.08 5.67 7.54
N GLY A 120 13.37 4.60 6.82
CA GLY A 120 13.77 3.34 7.45
C GLY A 120 13.04 2.12 6.92
N ILE A 121 13.25 1.02 7.61
CA ILE A 121 12.65 -0.28 7.29
C ILE A 121 11.14 -0.23 7.59
N GLY A 122 10.33 -0.73 6.64
CA GLY A 122 8.90 -0.92 6.81
C GLY A 122 8.56 -2.22 7.53
N ASP A 123 7.33 -2.68 7.37
CA ASP A 123 6.86 -3.92 7.96
C ASP A 123 7.34 -5.14 7.15
N LEU A 124 7.65 -6.25 7.82
CA LEU A 124 7.96 -7.53 7.19
C LEU A 124 6.66 -8.27 6.86
N GLY A 125 6.40 -8.48 5.57
CA GLY A 125 5.29 -9.30 5.09
C GLY A 125 5.69 -10.76 4.93
N ILE A 126 4.85 -11.69 5.40
CA ILE A 126 4.96 -13.13 5.15
C ILE A 126 3.59 -13.60 4.67
N THR A 127 3.53 -14.21 3.48
CA THR A 127 2.28 -14.64 2.86
C THR A 127 2.39 -16.08 2.36
N THR A 128 1.44 -16.90 2.70
CA THR A 128 1.25 -18.23 2.10
C THR A 128 0.23 -18.14 0.97
N LYS A 129 0.50 -18.82 -0.13
CA LYS A 129 -0.40 -18.90 -1.29
C LYS A 129 -0.72 -20.36 -1.56
N TYR A 130 -1.99 -20.63 -1.82
CA TYR A 130 -2.48 -21.95 -2.16
C TYR A 130 -3.19 -21.91 -3.50
N GLN A 131 -2.71 -22.72 -4.45
CA GLN A 131 -3.34 -22.88 -5.76
C GLN A 131 -4.57 -23.80 -5.62
N ILE A 132 -5.75 -23.17 -5.61
CA ILE A 132 -7.05 -23.86 -5.44
C ILE A 132 -7.38 -24.60 -6.73
N LEU A 133 -7.24 -23.92 -7.88
CA LEU A 133 -7.57 -24.44 -9.19
C LEU A 133 -6.49 -24.06 -10.21
N SER A 134 -6.17 -25.00 -11.10
CA SER A 134 -5.35 -24.75 -12.28
C SER A 134 -5.88 -25.58 -13.44
N LEU A 135 -6.31 -24.91 -14.51
CA LEU A 135 -6.79 -25.53 -15.75
C LEU A 135 -5.80 -25.27 -16.89
N ILE A 136 -5.62 -26.25 -17.75
CA ILE A 136 -4.68 -26.14 -18.88
C ILE A 136 -5.36 -25.49 -20.10
N LYS A 137 -6.64 -25.78 -20.33
CA LYS A 137 -7.40 -25.25 -21.48
C LYS A 137 -8.85 -24.90 -21.05
N PRO A 138 -9.22 -23.58 -21.02
CA PRO A 138 -8.35 -22.42 -21.16
C PRO A 138 -7.43 -22.34 -19.94
N GLN A 139 -6.23 -21.83 -20.12
CA GLN A 139 -5.29 -21.64 -19.01
C GLN A 139 -5.89 -20.70 -17.98
N SER A 140 -6.30 -21.23 -16.84
CA SER A 140 -6.93 -20.49 -15.76
C SER A 140 -6.37 -20.94 -14.42
N GLU A 141 -6.25 -20.00 -13.51
CA GLU A 141 -5.72 -20.26 -12.18
C GLU A 141 -6.52 -19.49 -11.12
N LEU A 142 -6.79 -20.16 -10.01
CA LEU A 142 -7.37 -19.55 -8.81
C LEU A 142 -6.41 -19.81 -7.63
N VAL A 143 -5.98 -18.74 -6.99
CA VAL A 143 -5.03 -18.78 -5.86
C VAL A 143 -5.62 -18.04 -4.67
N GLY A 144 -5.73 -18.72 -3.55
CA GLY A 144 -6.00 -18.12 -2.25
C GLY A 144 -4.70 -17.75 -1.56
N SER A 145 -4.69 -16.67 -0.80
CA SER A 145 -3.55 -16.24 0.01
C SER A 145 -3.96 -15.83 1.41
N PHE A 146 -3.09 -16.11 2.38
CA PHE A 146 -3.17 -15.61 3.73
C PHE A 146 -1.80 -15.08 4.14
N GLY A 147 -1.76 -13.90 4.76
CA GLY A 147 -0.51 -13.27 5.14
C GLY A 147 -0.58 -12.51 6.46
N VAL A 148 0.60 -12.27 6.99
CA VAL A 148 0.80 -11.38 8.15
C VAL A 148 1.86 -10.36 7.80
N LYS A 149 1.71 -9.13 8.31
CA LYS A 149 2.74 -8.08 8.30
C LYS A 149 3.15 -7.81 9.73
N ILE A 150 4.42 -7.89 10.00
CA ILE A 150 5.05 -7.73 11.31
C ILE A 150 5.73 -6.37 11.32
N PRO A 151 5.46 -5.50 12.30
CA PRO A 151 6.07 -4.18 12.40
C PRO A 151 7.51 -4.31 12.92
N VAL A 152 8.46 -4.61 12.03
CA VAL A 152 9.88 -4.78 12.38
C VAL A 152 10.68 -3.47 12.28
N GLY A 153 10.15 -2.48 11.59
CA GLY A 153 10.76 -1.15 11.49
C GLY A 153 10.45 -0.26 12.68
N LYS A 154 11.14 0.88 12.75
CA LYS A 154 10.94 1.87 13.80
C LYS A 154 9.57 2.56 13.65
N PHE A 155 8.83 2.71 14.76
CA PHE A 155 7.52 3.36 14.81
C PHE A 155 7.50 4.59 15.73
N ASP A 156 8.59 4.90 16.38
CA ASP A 156 8.77 5.99 17.33
C ASP A 156 9.83 7.00 16.88
N GLN A 157 9.93 7.22 15.55
CA GLN A 157 10.83 8.25 15.06
C GLN A 157 10.35 9.62 15.49
N ASP A 158 11.29 10.42 15.94
CA ASP A 158 11.11 11.83 16.29
C ASP A 158 11.94 12.73 15.36
N MET A 159 11.60 14.00 15.38
CA MET A 159 12.36 15.08 14.77
C MET A 159 12.32 16.29 15.72
N ASP A 160 13.50 16.79 16.10
CA ASP A 160 13.64 17.88 17.05
C ASP A 160 12.97 17.63 18.41
N GLY A 161 12.95 16.36 18.87
CA GLY A 161 12.34 15.95 20.13
C GLY A 161 10.81 15.78 20.11
N ALA A 162 10.17 15.97 18.94
CA ALA A 162 8.76 15.71 18.75
C ALA A 162 8.55 14.44 17.91
N MET A 163 7.68 13.51 18.37
CA MET A 163 7.36 12.30 17.63
C MET A 163 6.74 12.65 16.28
N LEU A 164 7.26 12.04 15.20
CA LEU A 164 6.70 12.21 13.87
C LEU A 164 5.26 11.69 13.78
N PRO A 165 4.41 12.35 13.00
CA PRO A 165 3.06 11.84 12.71
C PRO A 165 3.08 10.37 12.27
N ILE A 166 2.06 9.61 12.64
CA ILE A 166 1.91 8.18 12.29
C ILE A 166 2.09 7.93 10.80
N SER A 167 1.56 8.84 9.97
CA SER A 167 1.67 8.77 8.52
C SER A 167 3.10 8.86 7.99
N LEU A 168 4.03 9.42 8.75
CA LEU A 168 5.44 9.56 8.41
C LEU A 168 6.33 8.47 9.01
N GLN A 169 5.83 7.68 9.95
CA GLN A 169 6.58 6.55 10.50
C GLN A 169 6.86 5.49 9.42
N PRO A 170 8.08 4.91 9.34
CA PRO A 170 8.41 3.90 8.34
C PRO A 170 7.67 2.56 8.57
N SER A 171 7.52 2.15 9.82
CA SER A 171 6.70 1.01 10.21
C SER A 171 5.31 1.45 10.65
N THR A 172 4.34 0.56 10.55
CA THR A 172 2.97 0.85 11.03
C THR A 172 2.80 0.66 12.53
N GLY A 173 3.75 0.00 13.20
CA GLY A 173 3.64 -0.32 14.63
C GLY A 173 2.56 -1.37 14.96
N ALA A 174 1.80 -1.84 13.98
CA ALA A 174 0.70 -2.78 14.14
C ALA A 174 0.96 -4.09 13.40
N MET A 175 0.61 -5.21 14.03
CA MET A 175 0.45 -6.47 13.30
C MET A 175 -0.74 -6.35 12.36
N LYS A 176 -0.57 -6.82 11.10
CA LYS A 176 -1.66 -6.84 10.13
C LYS A 176 -1.83 -8.24 9.56
N TYR A 177 -3.08 -8.62 9.38
CA TYR A 177 -3.48 -9.91 8.82
C TYR A 177 -4.19 -9.67 7.51
N ASN A 178 -3.84 -10.41 6.47
CA ASN A 178 -4.46 -10.23 5.17
C ASN A 178 -4.89 -11.54 4.53
N ILE A 179 -5.93 -11.45 3.72
CA ILE A 179 -6.40 -12.53 2.85
C ILE A 179 -6.53 -12.00 1.43
N GLY A 180 -6.30 -12.87 0.47
CA GLY A 180 -6.43 -12.53 -0.93
C GLY A 180 -6.97 -13.68 -1.75
N LEU A 181 -7.65 -13.33 -2.84
CA LEU A 181 -8.12 -14.27 -3.85
C LEU A 181 -7.76 -13.74 -5.24
N TYR A 182 -6.89 -14.46 -5.92
CA TYR A 182 -6.43 -14.14 -7.25
C TYR A 182 -7.02 -15.11 -8.26
N TYR A 183 -7.61 -14.59 -9.34
CA TYR A 183 -8.05 -15.36 -10.49
C TYR A 183 -7.37 -14.85 -11.75
N SER A 184 -6.93 -15.76 -12.60
CA SER A 184 -6.40 -15.44 -13.92
C SER A 184 -6.97 -16.35 -15.00
N ARG A 185 -7.11 -15.78 -16.19
CA ARG A 185 -7.49 -16.51 -17.40
C ARG A 185 -6.72 -15.97 -18.59
N VAL A 186 -6.08 -16.87 -19.32
CA VAL A 186 -5.39 -16.56 -20.58
C VAL A 186 -6.27 -17.02 -21.73
N ASN A 187 -6.46 -16.17 -22.74
CA ASN A 187 -7.22 -16.54 -23.93
C ASN A 187 -6.46 -17.60 -24.76
N LEU A 188 -7.19 -18.41 -25.52
CA LEU A 188 -6.65 -19.53 -26.34
C LEU A 188 -5.58 -19.07 -27.33
N ASN A 189 -5.65 -17.85 -27.84
CA ASN A 189 -4.64 -17.27 -28.74
C ASN A 189 -3.41 -16.69 -28.02
N ASN A 190 -3.35 -16.75 -26.66
CA ASN A 190 -2.30 -16.20 -25.81
C ASN A 190 -2.00 -14.71 -25.98
N LYS A 191 -2.87 -13.95 -26.68
CA LYS A 191 -2.69 -12.49 -26.85
C LYS A 191 -3.28 -11.70 -25.71
N TRP A 192 -4.42 -12.17 -25.15
CA TRP A 192 -5.12 -11.51 -24.07
C TRP A 192 -5.09 -12.35 -22.80
N SER A 193 -4.95 -11.69 -21.69
CA SER A 193 -5.10 -12.33 -20.38
C SER A 193 -5.86 -11.38 -19.46
N PHE A 194 -6.73 -11.94 -18.63
CA PHE A 194 -7.51 -11.21 -17.64
C PHE A 194 -7.17 -11.73 -16.25
N TYR A 195 -7.01 -10.82 -15.30
CA TYR A 195 -6.77 -11.15 -13.90
C TYR A 195 -7.70 -10.36 -13.03
N SER A 196 -8.04 -10.91 -11.87
CA SER A 196 -8.68 -10.19 -10.79
C SER A 196 -8.00 -10.53 -9.47
N PHE A 197 -7.95 -9.57 -8.57
CA PHE A 197 -7.43 -9.75 -7.24
C PHE A 197 -8.32 -9.06 -6.22
N LEU A 198 -8.90 -9.86 -5.33
CA LEU A 198 -9.60 -9.41 -4.13
C LEU A 198 -8.63 -9.49 -2.96
N PHE A 199 -8.62 -8.47 -2.14
CA PHE A 199 -7.73 -8.37 -0.99
C PHE A 199 -8.42 -7.67 0.17
N ALA A 200 -8.21 -8.21 1.37
CA ALA A 200 -8.63 -7.59 2.61
C ALA A 200 -7.49 -7.64 3.62
N GLU A 201 -7.29 -6.56 4.37
CA GLU A 201 -6.30 -6.44 5.43
C GLU A 201 -6.96 -5.90 6.69
N TYR A 202 -6.72 -6.59 7.79
CA TYR A 202 -7.13 -6.24 9.14
C TYR A 202 -5.90 -5.81 9.94
N SER A 203 -5.99 -4.70 10.67
CA SER A 203 -4.92 -4.22 11.55
C SER A 203 -5.24 -4.54 13.01
N SER A 204 -4.22 -5.03 13.74
CA SER A 204 -4.30 -5.11 15.21
C SER A 204 -4.27 -3.70 15.80
N LEU A 205 -4.59 -3.64 17.07
CA LEU A 205 -4.42 -2.46 17.90
C LEU A 205 -2.94 -2.18 18.13
N ILE A 206 -2.54 -0.91 18.08
CA ILE A 206 -1.30 -0.40 18.64
C ILE A 206 -1.64 0.14 20.02
N GLN A 207 -1.05 -0.45 21.03
CA GLN A 207 -1.23 -0.03 22.42
C GLN A 207 0.13 0.12 23.09
N SER A 208 0.41 1.32 23.55
CA SER A 208 1.53 1.64 24.42
C SER A 208 1.01 2.50 25.56
N ASP A 209 1.83 2.78 26.58
CA ASP A 209 1.43 3.58 27.74
C ASP A 209 0.94 4.97 27.37
N PHE A 210 1.31 5.49 26.19
CA PHE A 210 1.02 6.86 25.75
C PHE A 210 0.24 6.92 24.44
N PHE A 211 -0.10 5.76 23.83
CA PHE A 211 -0.62 5.78 22.48
C PHE A 211 -1.55 4.59 22.21
N TYR A 212 -2.78 4.90 21.81
CA TYR A 212 -3.79 3.95 21.41
C TYR A 212 -4.26 4.29 20.00
N TYR A 213 -4.03 3.38 19.04
CA TYR A 213 -4.43 3.60 17.67
C TYR A 213 -4.71 2.29 16.94
N LYS A 214 -5.75 2.29 16.14
CA LYS A 214 -6.09 1.16 15.29
C LYS A 214 -6.39 1.65 13.88
N TYR A 215 -5.59 1.19 12.92
CA TYR A 215 -5.86 1.47 11.51
C TYR A 215 -7.17 0.86 11.07
N GLY A 216 -7.93 1.59 10.23
CA GLY A 216 -9.11 1.07 9.56
C GLY A 216 -8.78 -0.12 8.67
N ASN A 217 -9.71 -1.07 8.57
CA ASN A 217 -9.57 -2.20 7.67
C ASN A 217 -9.45 -1.71 6.23
N TYR A 218 -8.69 -2.45 5.43
CA TYR A 218 -8.47 -2.12 4.04
C TYR A 218 -8.98 -3.24 3.14
N TYR A 219 -9.70 -2.86 2.09
CA TYR A 219 -10.24 -3.78 1.09
C TYR A 219 -9.89 -3.26 -0.30
N SER A 220 -9.57 -4.16 -1.23
CA SER A 220 -9.38 -3.77 -2.61
C SER A 220 -9.85 -4.83 -3.59
N LEU A 221 -10.38 -4.36 -4.72
CA LEU A 221 -10.65 -5.15 -5.91
C LEU A 221 -9.84 -4.56 -7.06
N ALA A 222 -8.97 -5.36 -7.65
CA ALA A 222 -8.22 -5.00 -8.83
C ALA A 222 -8.57 -5.91 -10.00
N LEU A 223 -8.86 -5.30 -11.15
CA LEU A 223 -9.12 -5.96 -12.43
C LEU A 223 -8.02 -5.58 -13.40
N PHE A 224 -7.50 -6.54 -14.15
CA PHE A 224 -6.40 -6.35 -15.08
C PHE A 224 -6.74 -6.91 -16.45
N GLY A 225 -6.50 -6.12 -17.47
CA GLY A 225 -6.45 -6.56 -18.85
C GLY A 225 -5.01 -6.49 -19.36
N LYS A 226 -4.43 -7.63 -19.75
CA LYS A 226 -3.08 -7.70 -20.31
C LYS A 226 -3.16 -8.05 -21.78
N TYR A 227 -2.41 -7.33 -22.58
CA TYR A 227 -2.26 -7.57 -24.00
C TYR A 227 -0.80 -7.80 -24.39
N LYS A 228 -0.53 -8.86 -25.13
CA LYS A 228 0.78 -9.16 -25.68
C LYS A 228 1.00 -8.36 -26.96
N LEU A 229 1.76 -7.27 -26.84
CA LEU A 229 2.06 -6.39 -27.98
C LEU A 229 3.11 -7.03 -28.91
N THR A 230 4.20 -7.56 -28.32
CA THR A 230 5.24 -8.32 -29.03
C THR A 230 5.60 -9.56 -28.21
N ASN A 231 6.57 -10.36 -28.68
CA ASN A 231 7.05 -11.52 -27.90
C ASN A 231 7.77 -11.10 -26.60
N ARG A 232 8.16 -9.84 -26.47
CA ARG A 232 8.91 -9.31 -25.30
C ARG A 232 8.16 -8.23 -24.56
N ILE A 233 7.17 -7.55 -25.17
CA ILE A 233 6.47 -6.41 -24.59
C ILE A 233 5.01 -6.77 -24.36
N TYR A 234 4.54 -6.51 -23.15
CA TYR A 234 3.14 -6.63 -22.76
C TYR A 234 2.68 -5.30 -22.19
N THR A 235 1.47 -4.92 -22.53
CA THR A 235 0.77 -3.79 -21.91
C THR A 235 -0.29 -4.34 -20.96
N VAL A 236 -0.46 -3.69 -19.83
CA VAL A 236 -1.48 -4.03 -18.84
C VAL A 236 -2.22 -2.78 -18.46
N LEU A 237 -3.54 -2.86 -18.41
CA LEU A 237 -4.37 -1.85 -17.79
C LEU A 237 -5.00 -2.43 -16.54
N GLN A 238 -4.76 -1.78 -15.41
CA GLN A 238 -5.38 -2.12 -14.13
C GLN A 238 -6.43 -1.07 -13.77
N LEU A 239 -7.60 -1.53 -13.35
CA LEU A 239 -8.59 -0.76 -12.61
C LEU A 239 -8.64 -1.30 -11.20
N ARG A 240 -8.45 -0.42 -10.20
CA ARG A 240 -8.41 -0.82 -8.80
C ARG A 240 -9.33 0.08 -7.99
N GLN A 241 -10.26 -0.55 -7.25
CA GLN A 241 -11.09 0.08 -6.26
C GLN A 241 -10.53 -0.24 -4.87
N GLU A 242 -10.29 0.78 -4.09
CA GLU A 242 -9.83 0.69 -2.70
C GLU A 242 -10.89 1.23 -1.75
N PHE A 243 -11.06 0.56 -0.63
CA PHE A 243 -11.89 0.99 0.49
C PHE A 243 -11.05 0.90 1.75
N ARG A 244 -11.07 1.95 2.54
CA ARG A 244 -10.47 1.98 3.87
C ARG A 244 -11.50 2.46 4.87
N ASP A 245 -11.67 1.70 5.94
CA ASP A 245 -12.50 2.11 7.07
C ASP A 245 -11.85 3.30 7.79
N LYS A 246 -12.61 3.99 8.64
CA LYS A 246 -12.06 5.00 9.55
C LYS A 246 -11.13 4.33 10.55
N ASP A 247 -10.02 4.98 10.83
CA ASP A 247 -9.12 4.62 11.93
C ASP A 247 -9.83 4.90 13.27
N LYS A 248 -9.31 4.31 14.33
CA LYS A 248 -9.87 4.43 15.67
C LYS A 248 -8.79 4.81 16.66
N ARG A 249 -9.17 5.60 17.65
CA ARG A 249 -8.39 5.91 18.84
C ARG A 249 -9.06 5.35 20.08
N GLU A 250 -8.64 5.77 21.25
CA GLU A 250 -9.13 5.30 22.54
C GLU A 250 -10.66 5.17 22.58
N ASN A 251 -11.18 4.16 23.28
CA ASN A 251 -12.61 3.83 23.38
C ASN A 251 -13.31 3.52 22.04
N ASP A 252 -12.56 3.01 21.05
CA ASP A 252 -13.08 2.71 19.70
C ASP A 252 -13.66 3.94 18.96
N GLU A 253 -13.32 5.16 19.42
CA GLU A 253 -13.74 6.39 18.78
C GLU A 253 -13.14 6.50 17.36
N LYS A 254 -14.01 6.73 16.38
CA LYS A 254 -13.62 6.85 14.98
C LYS A 254 -13.01 8.22 14.70
N ILE A 255 -11.87 8.25 14.05
CA ILE A 255 -11.21 9.48 13.61
C ILE A 255 -11.88 9.94 12.31
N GLU A 256 -12.60 11.07 12.37
CA GLU A 256 -13.45 11.55 11.28
C GLU A 256 -12.68 11.86 9.98
N SER A 257 -11.44 12.34 10.08
CA SER A 257 -10.58 12.66 8.94
C SER A 257 -9.77 11.47 8.41
N THR A 258 -10.27 10.24 8.60
CA THR A 258 -9.67 9.00 8.08
C THR A 258 -10.67 8.16 7.33
N GLY A 259 -10.17 7.17 6.60
CA GLY A 259 -11.01 6.31 5.77
C GLY A 259 -11.36 6.93 4.41
N SER A 260 -11.44 6.09 3.38
CA SER A 260 -11.61 6.57 2.01
C SER A 260 -12.15 5.49 1.06
N LYS A 261 -12.64 5.95 -0.10
CA LYS A 261 -12.96 5.14 -1.28
C LYS A 261 -12.25 5.77 -2.47
N VAL A 262 -11.32 5.04 -3.09
CA VAL A 262 -10.54 5.57 -4.20
C VAL A 262 -10.53 4.57 -5.34
N THR A 263 -10.79 5.07 -6.56
CA THR A 263 -10.68 4.28 -7.79
C THR A 263 -9.43 4.73 -8.53
N TYR A 264 -8.52 3.80 -8.81
CA TYR A 264 -7.32 4.04 -9.58
C TYR A 264 -7.40 3.39 -10.96
N MET A 265 -6.83 4.06 -11.94
CA MET A 265 -6.40 3.47 -13.19
C MET A 265 -4.87 3.39 -13.17
N ALA A 266 -4.33 2.23 -13.52
CA ALA A 266 -2.89 2.05 -13.55
C ALA A 266 -2.46 1.35 -14.85
N PRO A 267 -2.05 2.13 -15.88
CA PRO A 267 -1.37 1.60 -17.03
C PRO A 267 0.00 1.05 -16.65
N GLN A 268 0.37 -0.10 -17.24
CA GLN A 268 1.63 -0.78 -16.98
C GLN A 268 2.25 -1.27 -18.29
N ILE A 269 3.58 -1.29 -18.32
CA ILE A 269 4.38 -1.91 -19.38
C ILE A 269 5.26 -2.95 -18.72
N LEU A 270 5.19 -4.18 -19.25
CA LEU A 270 6.04 -5.30 -18.84
C LEU A 270 6.94 -5.67 -20.01
N TYR A 271 8.24 -5.62 -19.79
CA TYR A 271 9.26 -5.92 -20.80
C TYR A 271 10.09 -7.13 -20.38
N ASN A 272 10.03 -8.20 -21.14
CA ASN A 272 10.93 -9.34 -21.02
C ASN A 272 12.22 -9.06 -21.81
N PHE A 273 13.29 -8.69 -21.10
CA PHE A 273 14.53 -8.31 -21.76
C PHE A 273 15.51 -9.47 -21.91
N TYR A 274 15.44 -10.46 -21.03
CA TYR A 274 16.31 -11.64 -21.11
C TYR A 274 15.68 -12.83 -20.35
N GLU A 275 15.52 -13.99 -21.03
CA GLU A 275 14.97 -15.23 -20.44
C GLU A 275 13.77 -14.98 -19.49
N SER A 276 13.98 -15.21 -18.17
CA SER A 276 12.99 -15.04 -17.11
C SER A 276 13.09 -13.70 -16.38
N TRP A 277 13.82 -12.72 -16.95
CA TRP A 277 13.93 -11.38 -16.43
C TRP A 277 12.88 -10.45 -17.05
N TYR A 278 12.19 -9.72 -16.19
CA TYR A 278 11.17 -8.77 -16.60
C TYR A 278 11.35 -7.43 -15.89
N LEU A 279 11.19 -6.37 -16.67
CA LEU A 279 11.07 -5.00 -16.17
C LEU A 279 9.59 -4.64 -16.17
N LEU A 280 9.14 -3.99 -15.12
CA LEU A 280 7.79 -3.43 -14.97
C LEU A 280 7.89 -1.92 -14.75
N ALA A 281 7.08 -1.15 -15.47
CA ALA A 281 6.81 0.25 -15.20
C ALA A 281 5.30 0.43 -15.06
N GLN A 282 4.88 1.19 -14.05
CA GLN A 282 3.47 1.45 -13.74
C GLN A 282 3.29 2.89 -13.29
N ALA A 283 2.19 3.50 -13.68
CA ALA A 283 1.71 4.77 -13.14
C ALA A 283 0.32 4.57 -12.52
N ASP A 284 0.13 4.96 -11.25
CA ASP A 284 -1.19 4.97 -10.60
C ASP A 284 -1.78 6.38 -10.69
N VAL A 285 -2.97 6.48 -11.27
CA VAL A 285 -3.72 7.74 -11.40
C VAL A 285 -5.09 7.55 -10.76
N PRO A 286 -5.42 8.31 -9.71
CA PRO A 286 -6.74 8.26 -9.12
C PRO A 286 -7.77 8.89 -10.04
N LEU A 287 -8.80 8.12 -10.45
CA LEU A 287 -9.93 8.58 -11.25
C LEU A 287 -11.06 9.14 -10.40
N TYR A 288 -11.26 8.58 -9.23
CA TYR A 288 -12.30 8.99 -8.29
C TYR A 288 -11.77 8.88 -6.87
N LYS A 289 -12.09 9.88 -6.06
CA LYS A 289 -11.74 9.95 -4.64
C LYS A 289 -12.97 10.35 -3.84
N TYR A 290 -13.21 9.65 -2.76
CA TYR A 290 -14.14 10.03 -1.70
C TYR A 290 -13.44 9.78 -0.37
N VAL A 291 -13.32 10.80 0.46
CA VAL A 291 -12.65 10.75 1.76
C VAL A 291 -13.59 11.24 2.86
N ASN A 292 -13.43 10.74 4.06
CA ASN A 292 -14.14 11.24 5.23
C ASN A 292 -13.36 12.42 5.82
N GLY A 293 -14.06 13.50 6.17
CA GLY A 293 -13.39 14.72 6.63
C GLY A 293 -12.43 15.31 5.59
N HIS A 294 -11.49 16.15 6.04
CA HIS A 294 -10.49 16.77 5.19
C HIS A 294 -9.25 15.87 5.14
N GLN A 295 -8.84 15.44 3.96
CA GLN A 295 -7.65 14.60 3.79
C GLN A 295 -6.80 15.05 2.61
N LEU A 296 -5.48 15.05 2.80
CA LEU A 296 -4.52 15.16 1.71
C LEU A 296 -4.50 13.84 0.94
N THR A 297 -4.78 13.88 -0.35
CA THR A 297 -4.97 12.67 -1.17
C THR A 297 -3.87 12.49 -2.20
N ASN A 298 -3.60 11.24 -2.56
CA ASN A 298 -2.65 10.91 -3.62
C ASN A 298 -3.06 11.61 -4.94
N LYS A 299 -2.09 12.24 -5.61
CA LYS A 299 -2.25 12.83 -6.94
C LYS A 299 -1.81 11.87 -8.03
N TYR A 300 -0.66 11.23 -7.83
CA TYR A 300 -0.13 10.18 -8.69
C TYR A 300 0.93 9.34 -7.95
N SER A 301 1.20 8.18 -8.49
CA SER A 301 2.38 7.40 -8.08
C SER A 301 3.00 6.74 -9.32
N PHE A 302 4.30 6.52 -9.29
CA PHE A 302 4.94 5.63 -10.28
C PHE A 302 5.70 4.53 -9.57
N SER A 303 5.78 3.38 -10.24
CA SER A 303 6.54 2.23 -9.77
C SER A 303 7.38 1.66 -10.90
N PHE A 304 8.57 1.22 -10.53
CA PHE A 304 9.43 0.40 -11.37
C PHE A 304 9.70 -0.89 -10.65
N GLY A 305 9.83 -1.98 -11.38
CA GLY A 305 10.17 -3.25 -10.78
C GLY A 305 10.96 -4.14 -11.72
N VAL A 306 11.74 -5.01 -11.13
CA VAL A 306 12.48 -6.06 -11.82
C VAL A 306 12.15 -7.38 -11.15
N HIS A 307 11.75 -8.37 -11.92
CA HIS A 307 11.61 -9.71 -11.36
C HIS A 307 12.33 -10.77 -12.19
N LYS A 308 12.77 -11.80 -11.50
CA LYS A 308 13.36 -12.99 -12.07
C LYS A 308 12.77 -14.23 -11.40
N THR A 309 12.49 -15.25 -12.20
CA THR A 309 12.14 -16.58 -11.68
C THR A 309 13.28 -17.56 -11.96
N LEU A 310 13.80 -18.18 -10.89
CA LEU A 310 14.89 -19.13 -10.90
C LEU A 310 14.34 -20.54 -10.69
N ASN A 311 14.87 -21.52 -11.39
CA ASN A 311 14.64 -22.94 -11.13
C ASN A 311 15.76 -23.46 -10.23
N LEU A 312 15.45 -23.82 -8.99
CA LEU A 312 16.42 -24.31 -8.01
C LEU A 312 16.67 -25.83 -8.11
N HIS A 313 16.00 -26.51 -9.05
CA HIS A 313 16.27 -27.91 -9.30
C HIS A 313 17.62 -28.04 -9.99
N LYS A 314 18.62 -28.61 -9.32
CA LYS A 314 19.85 -29.07 -10.00
C LYS A 314 19.42 -30.08 -11.04
N LYS A 315 19.69 -29.82 -12.33
CA LYS A 315 19.85 -30.92 -13.28
C LYS A 315 20.96 -31.80 -12.69
N SER A 316 20.63 -33.01 -12.27
CA SER A 316 21.64 -34.05 -12.15
C SER A 316 22.24 -34.18 -13.54
N SER A 317 23.47 -33.72 -13.69
CA SER A 317 24.30 -34.05 -14.84
C SER A 317 24.51 -35.57 -14.81
N GLU A 318 23.76 -36.28 -15.65
CA GLU A 318 24.19 -37.59 -16.15
C GLU A 318 25.33 -37.40 -17.13
#